data_448937a78ccb6814f3df4af951d7fffd
#
_entry.id   448937a78ccb6814f3df4af951d7fffd
#
_cell.length_a   1.000
_cell.length_b   1.000
_cell.length_c   1.000
_cell.angle_alpha   90.00
_cell.angle_beta   90.00
_cell.angle_gamma   90.00
#
_symmetry.space_group_name_H-M   'P 1'
#
loop_
_entity.id
_entity.type
_entity.pdbx_description
1 polymer ?
#
loop_
_entity_poly.entity_id
_entity_poly.type
_entity_poly.pdbx_seq_one_letter_code
_entity_poly.pdbx_strand_id
1 'polypeptide(L)'
;MTDQPPVSPRKRLTASKTPRPKGAARVPSASAQDRRLRMIESKRASILQAALELFSRFGLHGTSLDQVATQADVSKTNLLYYFGNKEELYTNVLRQLLEVWLQPLQAFSVEQDPVEAIRDYLRVKLELSRDHPAESRLFCMEIMQGAPLLLGELQQPLHDLVENKVAVIQTWIDAGKLAPIAPHHLIFSLWATTQHYADFRVQVEAVAGKTLDDPAFFEETLKSLQALILDGVRPR
;
A
#
# COMPACT_ATOMS: atom_id res chain seq x y z
N MET A 1 -92.15 16.37 53.12
CA MET A 1 -91.27 15.51 53.97
C MET A 1 -90.87 14.32 53.17
N THR A 2 -89.74 14.37 52.56
CA THR A 2 -89.01 13.15 52.05
C THR A 2 -87.56 13.48 52.00
N ASP A 3 -86.87 12.81 52.90
CA ASP A 3 -85.49 12.91 53.21
C ASP A 3 -84.67 12.13 52.12
N GLN A 4 -83.68 12.77 51.53
CA GLN A 4 -82.67 12.09 50.69
C GLN A 4 -81.30 12.26 51.27
N PRO A 5 -80.54 11.17 51.45
CA PRO A 5 -79.21 11.20 52.02
C PRO A 5 -78.15 11.72 51.04
N PRO A 6 -77.05 12.24 51.52
CA PRO A 6 -76.02 12.90 50.68
C PRO A 6 -75.14 11.92 49.95
N VAL A 7 -74.85 12.21 48.68
CA VAL A 7 -73.99 11.49 47.78
C VAL A 7 -72.51 11.80 48.12
N SER A 8 -71.72 10.75 48.45
CA SER A 8 -70.26 10.82 48.68
C SER A 8 -69.49 11.10 47.37
N PRO A 9 -68.39 11.88 47.40
CA PRO A 9 -67.62 12.14 46.22
C PRO A 9 -66.75 10.95 45.82
N ARG A 10 -66.83 10.54 44.54
CA ARG A 10 -65.95 9.53 43.92
C ARG A 10 -64.48 10.00 43.89
N LYS A 11 -63.56 9.26 44.52
CA LYS A 11 -62.12 9.44 44.38
C LYS A 11 -61.71 9.14 42.94
N ARG A 12 -61.06 10.13 42.23
CA ARG A 12 -60.36 9.92 40.96
C ARG A 12 -59.14 9.03 41.21
N LEU A 13 -59.12 7.88 40.60
CA LEU A 13 -57.94 7.05 40.49
C LEU A 13 -56.91 7.75 39.56
N THR A 14 -55.77 8.12 40.11
CA THR A 14 -54.63 8.60 39.36
C THR A 14 -53.99 7.43 38.64
N ALA A 15 -53.97 7.47 37.29
CA ALA A 15 -53.29 6.50 36.43
C ALA A 15 -51.80 6.53 36.69
N SER A 16 -51.26 5.42 37.17
CA SER A 16 -49.82 5.16 37.31
C SER A 16 -49.18 5.21 35.93
N LYS A 17 -48.24 6.15 35.72
CA LYS A 17 -47.39 6.19 34.52
C LYS A 17 -46.34 5.06 34.63
N THR A 18 -46.55 3.97 33.89
CA THR A 18 -45.53 2.94 33.65
C THR A 18 -44.32 3.58 32.95
N PRO A 19 -43.09 3.38 33.43
CA PRO A 19 -41.90 3.86 32.76
C PRO A 19 -41.72 3.19 31.39
N ARG A 20 -41.58 3.97 30.32
CA ARG A 20 -41.21 3.49 28.98
C ARG A 20 -39.86 2.76 29.07
N PRO A 21 -39.72 1.55 28.50
CA PRO A 21 -38.43 0.89 28.43
C PRO A 21 -37.47 1.75 27.60
N LYS A 22 -36.29 2.01 28.16
CA LYS A 22 -35.17 2.67 27.44
C LYS A 22 -34.89 1.85 26.19
N GLY A 23 -34.99 2.52 25.01
CA GLY A 23 -34.83 1.89 23.72
C GLY A 23 -33.54 1.08 23.64
N ALA A 24 -33.67 -0.20 23.30
CA ALA A 24 -32.57 -1.06 22.92
C ALA A 24 -31.80 -0.38 21.75
N ALA A 25 -30.47 -0.28 21.87
CA ALA A 25 -29.64 0.26 20.83
C ALA A 25 -29.89 -0.52 19.52
N ARG A 26 -30.37 0.21 18.50
CA ARG A 26 -30.76 -0.38 17.21
C ARG A 26 -29.49 -0.88 16.54
N VAL A 27 -29.34 -2.20 16.39
CA VAL A 27 -28.24 -2.80 15.64
C VAL A 27 -28.30 -2.27 14.20
N PRO A 28 -27.22 -1.66 13.66
CA PRO A 28 -27.22 -1.12 12.32
C PRO A 28 -27.51 -2.24 11.30
N SER A 29 -28.28 -1.93 10.24
CA SER A 29 -28.51 -2.87 9.14
C SER A 29 -27.19 -3.19 8.42
N ALA A 30 -27.06 -4.39 7.83
CA ALA A 30 -25.86 -4.78 7.07
C ALA A 30 -25.42 -3.69 6.06
N SER A 31 -26.37 -3.08 5.33
CA SER A 31 -26.08 -1.98 4.39
C SER A 31 -25.59 -0.67 5.06
N ALA A 32 -25.91 -0.44 6.33
CA ALA A 32 -25.39 0.71 7.07
C ALA A 32 -23.97 0.42 7.62
N GLN A 33 -23.70 -0.83 8.01
CA GLN A 33 -22.37 -1.30 8.38
C GLN A 33 -21.40 -1.22 7.19
N ASP A 34 -21.79 -1.71 6.00
CA ASP A 34 -20.97 -1.66 4.79
C ASP A 34 -20.67 -0.22 4.34
N ARG A 35 -21.64 0.69 4.48
CA ARG A 35 -21.41 2.11 4.20
C ARG A 35 -20.41 2.73 5.18
N ARG A 36 -20.52 2.38 6.46
CA ARG A 36 -19.58 2.86 7.49
C ARG A 36 -18.16 2.35 7.24
N LEU A 37 -17.99 1.07 6.92
CA LEU A 37 -16.69 0.49 6.59
C LEU A 37 -16.06 1.17 5.38
N ARG A 38 -16.80 1.33 4.29
CA ARG A 38 -16.31 2.05 3.09
C ARG A 38 -15.90 3.50 3.38
N MET A 39 -16.62 4.20 4.25
CA MET A 39 -16.22 5.56 4.67
C MET A 39 -14.93 5.56 5.49
N ILE A 40 -14.74 4.58 6.37
CA ILE A 40 -13.52 4.42 7.15
C ILE A 40 -12.33 4.13 6.23
N GLU A 41 -12.48 3.19 5.30
CA GLU A 41 -11.46 2.83 4.31
C GLU A 41 -11.11 4.01 3.40
N SER A 42 -12.11 4.74 2.90
CA SER A 42 -11.91 5.93 2.07
C SER A 42 -11.14 7.02 2.82
N LYS A 43 -11.47 7.28 4.09
CA LYS A 43 -10.73 8.26 4.91
C LYS A 43 -9.31 7.80 5.22
N ARG A 44 -9.12 6.52 5.52
CA ARG A 44 -7.79 5.95 5.74
C ARG A 44 -6.92 6.08 4.49
N ALA A 45 -7.47 5.76 3.31
CA ALA A 45 -6.78 5.90 2.03
C ALA A 45 -6.41 7.37 1.72
N SER A 46 -7.33 8.33 1.97
CA SER A 46 -7.05 9.76 1.80
C SER A 46 -5.90 10.25 2.68
N ILE A 47 -5.83 9.79 3.95
CA ILE A 47 -4.73 10.12 4.86
C ILE A 47 -3.41 9.52 4.36
N LEU A 48 -3.40 8.25 3.93
CA LEU A 48 -2.20 7.59 3.41
C LEU A 48 -1.69 8.26 2.13
N GLN A 49 -2.57 8.67 1.23
CA GLN A 49 -2.20 9.39 0.02
C GLN A 49 -1.56 10.75 0.33
N ALA A 50 -2.18 11.55 1.20
CA ALA A 50 -1.62 12.83 1.64
C ALA A 50 -0.26 12.65 2.36
N ALA A 51 -0.15 11.61 3.19
CA ALA A 51 1.10 11.28 3.88
C ALA A 51 2.20 10.87 2.89
N LEU A 52 1.88 10.03 1.90
CA LEU A 52 2.80 9.61 0.84
C LEU A 52 3.38 10.83 0.11
N GLU A 53 2.53 11.74 -0.34
CA GLU A 53 2.97 12.95 -1.06
C GLU A 53 3.91 13.83 -0.22
N LEU A 54 3.58 14.03 1.07
CA LEU A 54 4.39 14.85 1.95
C LEU A 54 5.69 14.16 2.35
N PHE A 55 5.64 12.88 2.71
CA PHE A 55 6.84 12.13 3.07
C PHE A 55 7.81 11.97 1.89
N SER A 56 7.31 11.78 0.66
CA SER A 56 8.14 11.69 -0.54
C SER A 56 8.88 13.00 -0.86
N ARG A 57 8.36 14.14 -0.39
CA ARG A 57 8.97 15.47 -0.61
C ARG A 57 9.87 15.92 0.52
N PHE A 58 9.45 15.66 1.77
CA PHE A 58 10.07 16.28 2.96
C PHE A 58 10.67 15.25 3.92
N GLY A 59 10.50 13.95 3.65
CA GLY A 59 10.91 12.87 4.53
C GLY A 59 10.08 12.78 5.81
N LEU A 60 10.40 11.80 6.65
CA LEU A 60 9.72 11.60 7.94
C LEU A 60 9.86 12.83 8.85
N HIS A 61 11.08 13.36 8.98
CA HIS A 61 11.37 14.45 9.93
C HIS A 61 10.86 15.81 9.45
N GLY A 62 10.83 16.06 8.12
CA GLY A 62 10.35 17.29 7.53
C GLY A 62 8.83 17.42 7.39
N THR A 63 8.09 16.36 7.70
CA THR A 63 6.62 16.32 7.62
C THR A 63 6.00 16.36 9.02
N SER A 64 4.94 17.15 9.19
CA SER A 64 4.13 17.19 10.41
C SER A 64 2.76 16.53 10.20
N LEU A 65 2.16 15.97 11.27
CA LEU A 65 0.81 15.41 11.23
C LEU A 65 -0.26 16.49 10.92
N ASP A 66 -0.01 17.75 11.27
CA ASP A 66 -0.92 18.86 10.95
C ASP A 66 -0.96 19.13 9.44
N GLN A 67 0.20 19.08 8.75
CA GLN A 67 0.26 19.17 7.28
C GLN A 67 -0.50 18.02 6.61
N VAL A 68 -0.30 16.78 7.07
CA VAL A 68 -1.00 15.62 6.54
C VAL A 68 -2.49 15.73 6.76
N ALA A 69 -2.93 16.11 7.97
CA ALA A 69 -4.35 16.27 8.30
C ALA A 69 -5.02 17.32 7.43
N THR A 70 -4.35 18.48 7.23
CA THR A 70 -4.82 19.56 6.36
C THR A 70 -4.97 19.07 4.91
N GLN A 71 -3.96 18.39 4.37
CA GLN A 71 -3.97 17.90 2.99
C GLN A 71 -5.01 16.79 2.76
N ALA A 72 -5.25 15.95 3.78
CA ALA A 72 -6.25 14.87 3.74
C ALA A 72 -7.69 15.34 4.03
N ASP A 73 -7.89 16.63 4.31
CA ASP A 73 -9.17 17.20 4.73
C ASP A 73 -9.78 16.47 5.94
N VAL A 74 -8.96 16.30 6.99
CA VAL A 74 -9.37 15.71 8.27
C VAL A 74 -8.81 16.51 9.44
N SER A 75 -9.42 16.39 10.63
CA SER A 75 -8.80 16.93 11.85
C SER A 75 -7.61 16.06 12.28
N LYS A 76 -6.61 16.67 12.93
CA LYS A 76 -5.49 15.93 13.52
C LYS A 76 -5.94 14.83 14.50
N THR A 77 -7.00 15.10 15.27
CA THR A 77 -7.58 14.10 16.19
C THR A 77 -8.15 12.91 15.41
N ASN A 78 -8.79 13.16 14.26
CA ASN A 78 -9.30 12.10 13.41
C ASN A 78 -8.15 11.31 12.76
N LEU A 79 -7.10 11.98 12.28
CA LEU A 79 -5.90 11.30 11.78
C LEU A 79 -5.29 10.38 12.84
N LEU A 80 -5.11 10.88 14.08
CA LEU A 80 -4.57 10.09 15.20
C LEU A 80 -5.47 8.94 15.65
N TYR A 81 -6.75 8.97 15.31
CA TYR A 81 -7.65 7.84 15.49
C TYR A 81 -7.32 6.67 14.53
N TYR A 82 -6.89 6.98 13.30
CA TYR A 82 -6.51 5.97 12.29
C TYR A 82 -5.07 5.51 12.43
N PHE A 83 -4.18 6.42 12.85
CA PHE A 83 -2.73 6.17 12.96
C PHE A 83 -2.25 6.80 14.26
N GLY A 84 -1.86 6.01 15.23
CA GLY A 84 -1.55 6.44 16.59
C GLY A 84 -0.44 7.50 16.70
N ASN A 85 0.51 7.50 15.76
CA ASN A 85 1.60 8.47 15.68
C ASN A 85 2.12 8.61 14.22
N LYS A 86 3.12 9.49 14.04
CA LYS A 86 3.70 9.80 12.74
C LYS A 86 4.52 8.63 12.17
N GLU A 87 5.22 7.93 13.02
CA GLU A 87 6.04 6.77 12.67
C GLU A 87 5.17 5.60 12.19
N GLU A 88 4.04 5.37 12.85
CA GLU A 88 3.05 4.37 12.42
C GLU A 88 2.45 4.72 11.06
N LEU A 89 2.07 5.99 10.86
CA LEU A 89 1.58 6.47 9.57
C LEU A 89 2.63 6.27 8.47
N TYR A 90 3.88 6.64 8.74
CA TYR A 90 5.00 6.48 7.81
C TYR A 90 5.24 5.00 7.46
N THR A 91 5.27 4.13 8.46
CA THR A 91 5.43 2.68 8.26
C THR A 91 4.28 2.09 7.43
N ASN A 92 3.04 2.55 7.64
CA ASN A 92 1.90 2.11 6.81
C ASN A 92 2.05 2.58 5.35
N VAL A 93 2.57 3.78 5.10
CA VAL A 93 2.90 4.25 3.74
C VAL A 93 3.94 3.34 3.11
N LEU A 94 5.05 3.06 3.79
CA LEU A 94 6.12 2.19 3.28
C LEU A 94 5.66 0.76 3.01
N ARG A 95 4.80 0.17 3.88
CA ARG A 95 4.20 -1.15 3.65
C ARG A 95 3.37 -1.18 2.37
N GLN A 96 2.54 -0.17 2.16
CA GLN A 96 1.72 -0.06 0.96
C GLN A 96 2.57 0.06 -0.31
N LEU A 97 3.67 0.83 -0.26
CA LEU A 97 4.64 0.90 -1.35
C LEU A 97 5.29 -0.45 -1.61
N LEU A 98 5.75 -1.13 -0.57
CA LEU A 98 6.37 -2.44 -0.69
C LEU A 98 5.43 -3.47 -1.32
N GLU A 99 4.16 -3.51 -0.94
CA GLU A 99 3.14 -4.37 -1.55
C GLU A 99 3.01 -4.13 -3.06
N VAL A 100 2.90 -2.87 -3.49
CA VAL A 100 2.81 -2.50 -4.92
C VAL A 100 4.08 -2.91 -5.67
N TRP A 101 5.27 -2.63 -5.12
CA TRP A 101 6.55 -2.96 -5.77
C TRP A 101 6.83 -4.46 -5.86
N LEU A 102 6.28 -5.28 -4.94
CA LEU A 102 6.47 -6.73 -4.92
C LEU A 102 5.44 -7.50 -5.74
N GLN A 103 4.31 -6.88 -6.06
CA GLN A 103 3.24 -7.54 -6.83
C GLN A 103 3.71 -8.20 -8.13
N PRO A 104 4.58 -7.57 -8.97
CA PRO A 104 5.08 -8.22 -10.18
C PRO A 104 5.91 -9.47 -9.89
N LEU A 105 6.68 -9.48 -8.81
CA LEU A 105 7.47 -10.65 -8.40
C LEU A 105 6.57 -11.78 -7.88
N GLN A 106 5.48 -11.44 -7.17
CA GLN A 106 4.51 -12.42 -6.69
C GLN A 106 3.88 -13.23 -7.82
N ALA A 107 3.78 -12.64 -9.02
CA ALA A 107 3.21 -13.30 -10.20
C ALA A 107 4.06 -14.44 -10.77
N PHE A 108 5.36 -14.56 -10.42
CA PHE A 108 6.19 -15.66 -10.91
C PHE A 108 5.66 -17.02 -10.42
N SER A 109 5.43 -17.93 -11.36
CA SER A 109 4.99 -19.30 -11.07
C SER A 109 5.72 -20.32 -11.96
N VAL A 110 5.80 -21.57 -11.52
CA VAL A 110 6.52 -22.64 -12.21
C VAL A 110 5.91 -23.02 -13.58
N GLU A 111 4.64 -22.69 -13.80
CA GLU A 111 3.87 -22.98 -15.02
C GLU A 111 4.21 -22.02 -16.17
N GLN A 112 4.75 -20.84 -15.86
CA GLN A 112 5.06 -19.82 -16.88
C GLN A 112 6.27 -20.19 -17.72
N ASP A 113 6.34 -19.61 -18.91
CA ASP A 113 7.60 -19.48 -19.65
C ASP A 113 8.47 -18.43 -18.94
N PRO A 114 9.69 -18.79 -18.47
CA PRO A 114 10.51 -17.88 -17.68
C PRO A 114 11.00 -16.66 -18.45
N VAL A 115 11.22 -16.78 -19.76
CA VAL A 115 11.68 -15.66 -20.59
C VAL A 115 10.57 -14.62 -20.73
N GLU A 116 9.33 -15.06 -20.95
CA GLU A 116 8.18 -14.18 -21.01
C GLU A 116 7.87 -13.58 -19.63
N ALA A 117 7.92 -14.38 -18.56
CA ALA A 117 7.71 -13.90 -17.20
C ALA A 117 8.71 -12.79 -16.81
N ILE A 118 10.01 -12.95 -17.12
CA ILE A 118 11.03 -11.93 -16.88
C ILE A 118 10.82 -10.70 -17.79
N ARG A 119 10.42 -10.89 -19.05
CA ARG A 119 10.13 -9.81 -19.97
C ARG A 119 8.99 -8.91 -19.47
N ASP A 120 7.89 -9.52 -19.05
CA ASP A 120 6.73 -8.83 -18.51
C ASP A 120 7.05 -8.14 -17.20
N TYR A 121 7.82 -8.82 -16.33
CA TYR A 121 8.30 -8.25 -15.09
C TYR A 121 9.09 -6.94 -15.31
N LEU A 122 10.05 -6.95 -16.24
CA LEU A 122 10.86 -5.76 -16.55
C LEU A 122 9.97 -4.60 -17.06
N ARG A 123 8.96 -4.88 -17.90
CA ARG A 123 8.01 -3.86 -18.35
C ARG A 123 7.24 -3.26 -17.18
N VAL A 124 6.60 -4.09 -16.37
CA VAL A 124 5.77 -3.63 -15.24
C VAL A 124 6.62 -2.85 -14.21
N LYS A 125 7.82 -3.33 -13.92
CA LYS A 125 8.73 -2.63 -12.99
C LYS A 125 9.19 -1.28 -13.55
N LEU A 126 9.44 -1.18 -14.84
CA LEU A 126 9.82 0.07 -15.46
C LEU A 126 8.64 1.06 -15.54
N GLU A 127 7.41 0.57 -15.77
CA GLU A 127 6.19 1.37 -15.66
C GLU A 127 5.99 1.92 -14.25
N LEU A 128 6.14 1.09 -13.20
CA LEU A 128 6.11 1.54 -11.82
C LEU A 128 7.18 2.61 -11.54
N SER A 129 8.38 2.46 -12.07
CA SER A 129 9.47 3.42 -11.92
C SER A 129 9.20 4.76 -12.63
N ARG A 130 8.46 4.73 -13.76
CA ARG A 130 7.99 5.92 -14.47
C ARG A 130 6.88 6.64 -13.69
N ASP A 131 5.87 5.87 -13.28
CA ASP A 131 4.63 6.42 -12.75
C ASP A 131 4.72 6.79 -11.26
N HIS A 132 5.66 6.18 -10.52
CA HIS A 132 5.82 6.33 -9.06
C HIS A 132 7.26 6.65 -8.61
N PRO A 133 7.95 7.62 -9.24
CA PRO A 133 9.36 7.89 -8.91
C PRO A 133 9.57 8.50 -7.53
N ALA A 134 8.59 9.23 -7.00
CA ALA A 134 8.67 9.85 -5.68
C ALA A 134 8.56 8.79 -4.57
N GLU A 135 7.66 7.84 -4.77
CA GLU A 135 7.43 6.69 -3.91
C GLU A 135 8.65 5.77 -3.86
N SER A 136 9.23 5.47 -5.02
CA SER A 136 10.46 4.69 -5.11
C SER A 136 11.59 5.32 -4.31
N ARG A 137 11.81 6.63 -4.47
CA ARG A 137 12.83 7.36 -3.71
C ARG A 137 12.56 7.34 -2.20
N LEU A 138 11.32 7.47 -1.77
CA LEU A 138 10.98 7.40 -0.34
C LEU A 138 11.39 6.05 0.24
N PHE A 139 11.05 4.98 -0.45
CA PHE A 139 11.43 3.62 -0.05
C PHE A 139 12.96 3.45 -0.07
N CYS A 140 13.62 3.87 -1.14
CA CYS A 140 15.08 3.80 -1.27
C CYS A 140 15.80 4.56 -0.15
N MET A 141 15.32 5.76 0.23
CA MET A 141 15.88 6.53 1.35
C MET A 141 15.78 5.80 2.68
N GLU A 142 14.65 5.15 2.96
CA GLU A 142 14.47 4.33 4.17
C GLU A 142 15.47 3.17 4.20
N ILE A 143 15.63 2.46 3.07
CA ILE A 143 16.59 1.34 2.95
C ILE A 143 18.04 1.81 3.15
N MET A 144 18.43 2.91 2.52
CA MET A 144 19.80 3.47 2.64
C MET A 144 20.15 3.94 4.06
N GLN A 145 19.14 4.30 4.87
CA GLN A 145 19.31 4.64 6.27
C GLN A 145 19.35 3.42 7.21
N GLY A 146 19.33 2.20 6.66
CA GLY A 146 19.31 0.96 7.42
C GLY A 146 17.92 0.45 7.79
N ALA A 147 16.88 0.98 7.13
CA ALA A 147 15.47 0.59 7.30
C ALA A 147 14.97 0.69 8.75
N PRO A 148 15.18 1.81 9.47
CA PRO A 148 14.92 1.90 10.90
C PRO A 148 13.47 1.58 11.29
N LEU A 149 12.51 1.81 10.39
CA LEU A 149 11.08 1.56 10.62
C LEU A 149 10.53 0.38 9.80
N LEU A 150 11.28 -0.12 8.81
CA LEU A 150 10.82 -1.16 7.89
C LEU A 150 11.56 -2.50 8.05
N LEU A 151 12.61 -2.57 8.88
CA LEU A 151 13.48 -3.74 8.97
C LEU A 151 12.73 -5.05 9.25
N GLY A 152 11.70 -5.03 10.10
CA GLY A 152 10.88 -6.20 10.39
C GLY A 152 10.14 -6.75 9.17
N GLU A 153 9.63 -5.86 8.29
CA GLU A 153 8.96 -6.24 7.04
C GLU A 153 9.95 -6.85 6.04
N LEU A 154 11.20 -6.37 6.04
CA LEU A 154 12.25 -6.90 5.17
C LEU A 154 12.74 -8.27 5.64
N GLN A 155 12.89 -8.47 6.94
CA GLN A 155 13.45 -9.70 7.53
C GLN A 155 12.51 -10.88 7.52
N GLN A 156 11.19 -10.66 7.42
CA GLN A 156 10.21 -11.74 7.44
C GLN A 156 9.35 -11.75 6.17
N PRO A 157 8.37 -10.87 5.94
CA PRO A 157 7.49 -10.99 4.77
C PRO A 157 8.23 -10.91 3.43
N LEU A 158 9.20 -10.00 3.28
CA LEU A 158 9.97 -9.88 2.04
C LEU A 158 10.89 -11.08 1.86
N HIS A 159 11.60 -11.50 2.91
CA HIS A 159 12.45 -12.68 2.87
C HIS A 159 11.67 -13.92 2.41
N ASP A 160 10.53 -14.22 3.03
CA ASP A 160 9.71 -15.38 2.71
C ASP A 160 9.19 -15.36 1.26
N LEU A 161 8.80 -14.18 0.77
CA LEU A 161 8.43 -14.00 -0.63
C LEU A 161 9.61 -14.31 -1.56
N VAL A 162 10.78 -13.74 -1.28
CA VAL A 162 11.98 -13.93 -2.11
C VAL A 162 12.37 -15.39 -2.14
N GLU A 163 12.43 -16.09 -1.01
CA GLU A 163 12.75 -17.51 -0.94
C GLU A 163 11.76 -18.38 -1.75
N ASN A 164 10.47 -18.05 -1.69
CA ASN A 164 9.47 -18.72 -2.52
C ASN A 164 9.77 -18.53 -4.03
N LYS A 165 10.15 -17.32 -4.46
CA LYS A 165 10.43 -17.05 -5.88
C LYS A 165 11.81 -17.55 -6.31
N VAL A 166 12.77 -17.64 -5.40
CA VAL A 166 14.04 -18.36 -5.60
C VAL A 166 13.77 -19.82 -5.95
N ALA A 167 12.87 -20.49 -5.23
CA ALA A 167 12.48 -21.87 -5.54
C ALA A 167 11.82 -22.01 -6.93
N VAL A 168 10.97 -21.03 -7.34
CA VAL A 168 10.38 -21.01 -8.68
C VAL A 168 11.47 -20.88 -9.76
N ILE A 169 12.40 -19.92 -9.59
CA ILE A 169 13.49 -19.68 -10.56
C ILE A 169 14.41 -20.93 -10.62
N GLN A 170 14.71 -21.55 -9.48
CA GLN A 170 15.50 -22.77 -9.43
C GLN A 170 14.82 -23.90 -10.22
N THR A 171 13.50 -24.05 -10.09
CA THR A 171 12.74 -25.04 -10.88
C THR A 171 12.86 -24.78 -12.39
N TRP A 172 12.86 -23.53 -12.84
CA TRP A 172 13.08 -23.18 -14.24
C TRP A 172 14.50 -23.53 -14.72
N ILE A 173 15.51 -23.32 -13.87
CA ILE A 173 16.91 -23.68 -14.15
C ILE A 173 17.07 -25.21 -14.24
N ASP A 174 16.53 -25.95 -13.27
CA ASP A 174 16.60 -27.42 -13.22
C ASP A 174 15.88 -28.07 -14.41
N ALA A 175 14.83 -27.42 -14.93
CA ALA A 175 14.13 -27.82 -16.14
C ALA A 175 14.85 -27.41 -17.43
N GLY A 176 16.03 -26.76 -17.38
CA GLY A 176 16.78 -26.28 -18.53
C GLY A 176 16.14 -25.12 -19.28
N LYS A 177 15.14 -24.47 -18.67
CA LYS A 177 14.43 -23.32 -19.26
C LYS A 177 15.17 -21.98 -19.04
N LEU A 178 16.07 -21.93 -18.06
CA LEU A 178 17.03 -20.83 -17.82
C LEU A 178 18.44 -21.36 -17.74
N ALA A 179 19.40 -20.52 -18.10
CA ALA A 179 20.81 -20.79 -17.86
C ALA A 179 21.11 -20.84 -16.35
N PRO A 180 22.15 -21.57 -15.91
CA PRO A 180 22.57 -21.58 -14.51
C PRO A 180 22.93 -20.17 -14.03
N ILE A 181 22.19 -19.65 -13.06
CA ILE A 181 22.40 -18.35 -12.38
C ILE A 181 21.97 -18.48 -10.93
N ALA A 182 22.60 -17.74 -10.03
CA ALA A 182 22.11 -17.66 -8.66
C ALA A 182 20.79 -16.87 -8.61
N PRO A 183 19.64 -17.48 -8.20
CA PRO A 183 18.34 -16.84 -8.29
C PRO A 183 18.22 -15.53 -7.52
N HIS A 184 18.82 -15.42 -6.33
CA HIS A 184 18.87 -14.18 -5.55
C HIS A 184 19.51 -13.04 -6.34
N HIS A 185 20.65 -13.29 -7.01
CA HIS A 185 21.33 -12.27 -7.80
C HIS A 185 20.54 -11.86 -9.04
N LEU A 186 19.76 -12.77 -9.63
CA LEU A 186 18.83 -12.41 -10.70
C LEU A 186 17.76 -11.45 -10.17
N ILE A 187 17.11 -11.76 -9.04
CA ILE A 187 16.10 -10.89 -8.43
C ILE A 187 16.69 -9.50 -8.10
N PHE A 188 17.86 -9.46 -7.46
CA PHE A 188 18.52 -8.19 -7.12
C PHE A 188 18.90 -7.37 -8.36
N SER A 189 19.36 -8.04 -9.43
CA SER A 189 19.66 -7.38 -10.71
C SER A 189 18.42 -6.80 -11.38
N LEU A 190 17.29 -7.53 -11.35
CA LEU A 190 16.00 -7.05 -11.83
C LEU A 190 15.54 -5.79 -11.06
N TRP A 191 15.69 -5.78 -9.75
CA TRP A 191 15.36 -4.62 -8.92
C TRP A 191 16.28 -3.43 -9.23
N ALA A 192 17.58 -3.64 -9.15
CA ALA A 192 18.57 -2.57 -9.34
C ALA A 192 18.45 -1.90 -10.72
N THR A 193 18.29 -2.68 -11.79
CA THR A 193 18.25 -2.14 -13.14
C THR A 193 16.96 -1.38 -13.44
N THR A 194 15.83 -1.77 -12.86
CA THR A 194 14.54 -1.09 -13.09
C THR A 194 14.32 0.10 -12.17
N GLN A 195 14.66 0.00 -10.87
CA GLN A 195 14.46 1.07 -9.91
C GLN A 195 15.42 2.24 -10.09
N HIS A 196 16.60 2.02 -10.68
CA HIS A 196 17.58 3.07 -10.93
C HIS A 196 16.96 4.30 -11.61
N TYR A 197 16.09 4.10 -12.58
CA TYR A 197 15.45 5.19 -13.33
C TYR A 197 14.48 6.04 -12.50
N ALA A 198 13.97 5.52 -11.40
CA ALA A 198 13.15 6.26 -10.44
C ALA A 198 14.02 6.90 -9.34
N ASP A 199 14.87 6.09 -8.69
CA ASP A 199 15.66 6.50 -7.53
C ASP A 199 16.69 7.56 -7.88
N PHE A 200 17.30 7.45 -9.07
CA PHE A 200 18.33 8.34 -9.62
C PHE A 200 17.83 9.15 -10.82
N ARG A 201 16.51 9.43 -10.89
CA ARG A 201 15.88 10.16 -12.00
C ARG A 201 16.62 11.43 -12.39
N VAL A 202 17.07 12.23 -11.40
CA VAL A 202 17.81 13.47 -11.63
C VAL A 202 19.14 13.22 -12.36
N GLN A 203 19.83 12.12 -11.99
CA GLN A 203 21.08 11.73 -12.67
C GLN A 203 20.81 11.28 -14.11
N VAL A 204 19.77 10.47 -14.31
CA VAL A 204 19.35 10.00 -15.64
C VAL A 204 19.02 11.20 -16.53
N GLU A 205 18.22 12.14 -16.04
CA GLU A 205 17.84 13.35 -16.76
C GLU A 205 19.06 14.23 -17.10
N ALA A 206 19.97 14.42 -16.15
CA ALA A 206 21.18 15.23 -16.35
C ALA A 206 22.13 14.63 -17.40
N VAL A 207 22.19 13.28 -17.49
CA VAL A 207 23.09 12.57 -18.41
C VAL A 207 22.46 12.35 -19.77
N ALA A 208 21.20 11.88 -19.81
CA ALA A 208 20.50 11.50 -21.04
C ALA A 208 19.63 12.62 -21.63
N GLY A 209 19.38 13.71 -20.87
CA GLY A 209 18.46 14.78 -21.26
C GLY A 209 16.99 14.36 -21.26
N LYS A 210 16.67 13.17 -20.78
CA LYS A 210 15.36 12.56 -20.83
C LYS A 210 15.12 11.72 -19.57
N THR A 211 13.85 11.41 -19.31
CA THR A 211 13.41 10.48 -18.27
C THR A 211 12.46 9.45 -18.88
N LEU A 212 12.00 8.49 -18.08
CA LEU A 212 11.01 7.48 -18.54
C LEU A 212 9.66 8.10 -18.97
N ASP A 213 9.40 9.39 -18.71
CA ASP A 213 8.21 10.09 -19.22
C ASP A 213 8.24 10.30 -20.73
N ASP A 214 9.43 10.30 -21.34
CA ASP A 214 9.57 10.29 -22.81
C ASP A 214 9.28 8.86 -23.33
N PRO A 215 8.22 8.67 -24.15
CA PRO A 215 7.82 7.33 -24.58
C PRO A 215 8.90 6.60 -25.41
N ALA A 216 9.68 7.35 -26.20
CA ALA A 216 10.75 6.73 -27.01
C ALA A 216 11.91 6.26 -26.12
N PHE A 217 12.29 7.06 -25.12
CA PHE A 217 13.30 6.70 -24.14
C PHE A 217 12.85 5.53 -23.27
N PHE A 218 11.55 5.46 -22.88
CA PHE A 218 10.99 4.33 -22.16
C PHE A 218 11.14 3.03 -22.95
N GLU A 219 10.70 2.98 -24.21
CA GLU A 219 10.76 1.76 -25.03
C GLU A 219 12.21 1.37 -25.37
N GLU A 220 13.10 2.33 -25.58
CA GLU A 220 14.55 2.10 -25.75
C GLU A 220 15.15 1.47 -24.48
N THR A 221 14.83 2.03 -23.30
CA THR A 221 15.28 1.53 -22.00
C THR A 221 14.78 0.11 -21.78
N LEU A 222 13.48 -0.12 -21.99
CA LEU A 222 12.87 -1.45 -21.82
C LEU A 222 13.55 -2.49 -22.71
N LYS A 223 13.71 -2.18 -23.99
CA LYS A 223 14.38 -3.08 -24.96
C LYS A 223 15.83 -3.38 -24.54
N SER A 224 16.55 -2.37 -24.08
CA SER A 224 17.94 -2.50 -23.63
C SER A 224 18.05 -3.38 -22.38
N LEU A 225 17.17 -3.18 -21.38
CA LEU A 225 17.15 -4.00 -20.16
C LEU A 225 16.72 -5.44 -20.49
N GLN A 226 15.73 -5.63 -21.35
CA GLN A 226 15.31 -6.97 -21.77
C GLN A 226 16.45 -7.70 -22.48
N ALA A 227 17.16 -7.06 -23.40
CA ALA A 227 18.32 -7.67 -24.06
C ALA A 227 19.41 -8.01 -23.04
N LEU A 228 19.80 -7.06 -22.20
CA LEU A 228 20.86 -7.24 -21.19
C LEU A 228 20.59 -8.41 -20.24
N ILE A 229 19.37 -8.52 -19.72
CA ILE A 229 18.98 -9.55 -18.77
C ILE A 229 18.73 -10.89 -19.46
N LEU A 230 17.89 -10.89 -20.52
CA LEU A 230 17.47 -12.14 -21.17
C LEU A 230 18.61 -12.85 -21.89
N ASP A 231 19.53 -12.12 -22.52
CA ASP A 231 20.70 -12.73 -23.16
C ASP A 231 21.65 -13.39 -22.13
N GLY A 232 21.63 -12.90 -20.87
CA GLY A 232 22.38 -13.50 -19.76
C GLY A 232 21.74 -14.76 -19.17
N VAL A 233 20.43 -14.93 -19.30
CA VAL A 233 19.69 -16.02 -18.63
C VAL A 233 19.07 -17.04 -19.57
N ARG A 234 19.08 -16.82 -20.88
CA ARG A 234 18.63 -17.82 -21.87
C ARG A 234 19.55 -19.04 -21.87
N PRO A 235 19.00 -20.26 -22.00
CA PRO A 235 19.79 -21.46 -22.24
C PRO A 235 20.65 -21.30 -23.51
N ARG A 236 21.85 -21.78 -23.46
CA ARG A 236 22.78 -21.81 -24.60
C ARG A 236 22.70 -23.14 -25.36
#